data_7ddf1d5d1d04b83ba2a4ce1a2039124d
#
_entry.id   7ddf1d5d1d04b83ba2a4ce1a2039124d
#
_cell.length_a   1.000
_cell.length_b   1.000
_cell.length_c   1.000
_cell.angle_alpha   90.00
_cell.angle_beta   90.00
_cell.angle_gamma   90.00
#
_symmetry.space_group_name_H-M   'P 1'
#
loop_
_entity.id
_entity.type
_entity.pdbx_description
1 polymer ?
#
loop_
_entity_poly.entity_id
_entity_poly.type
_entity_poly.pdbx_seq_one_letter_code
_entity_poly.pdbx_strand_id
1 'polypeptide(L)'
;ALEHVSLTFGGSTYTTRAGKDGRWSIILPPQEAGGSYRISLEARSRSYQLDSVYIGEVWLCSGQSNMAMMLRETMDRDLADSAYDPELRVFDMKPAHTTDAVSWPISFLDSLNRLEYYGPTQSRGTTPEIARSTSAIAYQFARELRDSLHVPVGIIINAVGGAPKFIINTAI
;
A
#
# COMPACT_ATOMS: atom_id res chain seq x y z
N ALA A 1 -28.44 10.19 4.02
CA ALA A 1 -27.94 11.49 3.66
C ALA A 1 -27.76 12.34 4.92
N LEU A 2 -26.65 13.03 5.08
CA LEU A 2 -26.25 13.81 6.26
C LEU A 2 -26.01 12.95 7.53
N GLU A 3 -25.48 11.75 7.36
CA GLU A 3 -25.09 10.91 8.48
C GLU A 3 -23.87 11.50 9.19
N HIS A 4 -23.90 11.46 10.52
CA HIS A 4 -22.74 11.81 11.33
C HIS A 4 -21.73 10.68 11.29
N VAL A 5 -20.46 11.06 11.08
CA VAL A 5 -19.32 10.17 11.13
C VAL A 5 -18.36 10.69 12.18
N SER A 6 -17.95 9.83 13.09
CA SER A 6 -16.89 10.12 14.06
C SER A 6 -15.69 9.23 13.83
N LEU A 7 -14.50 9.81 13.96
CA LEU A 7 -13.21 9.15 13.86
C LEU A 7 -12.45 9.39 15.17
N THR A 8 -12.03 8.30 15.80
CA THR A 8 -11.16 8.37 16.98
C THR A 8 -9.74 7.94 16.58
N PHE A 9 -8.78 8.81 16.85
CA PHE A 9 -7.36 8.60 16.59
C PHE A 9 -6.50 9.32 17.63
N GLY A 10 -5.47 8.68 18.16
CA GLY A 10 -4.54 9.27 19.12
C GLY A 10 -5.21 9.79 20.40
N GLY A 11 -6.32 9.17 20.83
CA GLY A 11 -7.10 9.62 21.99
C GLY A 11 -8.05 10.79 21.75
N SER A 12 -8.06 11.35 20.55
CA SER A 12 -8.95 12.43 20.14
C SER A 12 -10.05 11.95 19.20
N THR A 13 -11.24 12.55 19.30
CA THR A 13 -12.37 12.24 18.41
C THR A 13 -12.67 13.43 17.52
N TYR A 14 -12.73 13.17 16.22
CA TYR A 14 -13.04 14.12 15.16
C TYR A 14 -14.38 13.76 14.54
N THR A 15 -15.18 14.75 14.18
CA THR A 15 -16.51 14.50 13.63
C THR A 15 -16.71 15.24 12.31
N THR A 16 -17.48 14.63 11.42
CA THR A 16 -17.93 15.23 10.16
C THR A 16 -19.33 14.77 9.80
N ARG A 17 -19.86 15.25 8.70
CA ARG A 17 -21.13 14.79 8.13
C ARG A 17 -20.92 14.32 6.70
N ALA A 18 -21.52 13.20 6.37
CA ALA A 18 -21.55 12.73 4.99
C ALA A 18 -22.40 13.66 4.12
N GLY A 19 -21.95 13.94 2.92
CA GLY A 19 -22.67 14.68 1.91
C GLY A 19 -23.87 13.88 1.36
N LYS A 20 -24.62 14.49 0.46
CA LYS A 20 -25.78 13.84 -0.22
C LYS A 20 -25.34 12.64 -1.06
N ASP A 21 -24.11 12.64 -1.53
CA ASP A 21 -23.45 11.56 -2.29
C ASP A 21 -22.87 10.46 -1.39
N GLY A 22 -23.01 10.58 -0.05
CA GLY A 22 -22.45 9.65 0.93
C GLY A 22 -20.96 9.83 1.21
N ARG A 23 -20.29 10.77 0.55
CA ARG A 23 -18.87 11.04 0.78
C ARG A 23 -18.64 11.90 2.00
N TRP A 24 -17.53 11.68 2.67
CA TRP A 24 -17.09 12.47 3.82
C TRP A 24 -15.57 12.54 3.86
N SER A 25 -15.07 13.53 4.57
CA SER A 25 -13.63 13.66 4.84
C SER A 25 -13.41 14.23 6.23
N ILE A 26 -12.29 13.86 6.83
CA ILE A 26 -11.77 14.41 8.09
C ILE A 26 -10.29 14.69 7.86
N ILE A 27 -9.86 15.89 8.15
CA ILE A 27 -8.45 16.26 8.13
C ILE A 27 -7.93 16.13 9.56
N LEU A 28 -6.98 15.25 9.75
CA LEU A 28 -6.29 15.09 11.02
C LEU A 28 -5.18 16.16 11.15
N PRO A 29 -4.91 16.65 12.35
CA PRO A 29 -3.75 17.51 12.55
C PRO A 29 -2.46 16.74 12.26
N PRO A 30 -1.35 17.45 12.01
CA PRO A 30 -0.03 16.81 11.87
C PRO A 30 0.27 15.89 13.06
N GLN A 31 0.86 14.75 12.75
CA GLN A 31 1.24 13.74 13.73
C GLN A 31 2.73 13.46 13.60
N GLU A 32 3.36 13.14 14.71
CA GLU A 32 4.72 12.62 14.71
C GLU A 32 4.78 11.23 14.06
N ALA A 33 5.89 10.92 13.42
CA ALA A 33 6.13 9.59 12.87
C ALA A 33 6.15 8.54 13.98
N GLY A 34 5.54 7.40 13.72
CA GLY A 34 5.45 6.30 14.69
C GLY A 34 4.25 5.40 14.46
N GLY A 35 3.93 4.59 15.47
CA GLY A 35 2.84 3.61 15.49
C GLY A 35 3.09 2.57 16.58
N SER A 36 2.32 1.56 16.69
CA SER A 36 1.13 1.20 15.93
C SER A 36 -0.09 1.94 16.50
N TYR A 37 -0.80 2.64 15.66
CA TYR A 37 -2.03 3.34 16.07
C TYR A 37 -3.26 2.53 15.67
N ARG A 38 -4.37 2.85 16.36
CA ARG A 38 -5.71 2.39 16.00
C ARG A 38 -6.55 3.57 15.57
N ILE A 39 -7.30 3.39 14.47
CA ILE A 39 -8.34 4.31 14.04
C ILE A 39 -9.68 3.60 14.20
N SER A 40 -10.60 4.21 14.95
CA SER A 40 -11.98 3.76 15.05
C SER A 40 -12.88 4.73 14.32
N LEU A 41 -13.73 4.20 13.45
CA LEU A 41 -14.72 4.95 12.69
C LEU A 41 -16.10 4.51 13.12
N GLU A 42 -16.96 5.45 13.46
CA GLU A 42 -18.34 5.20 13.86
C GLU A 42 -19.30 6.04 13.03
N ALA A 43 -20.31 5.40 12.51
CA ALA A 43 -21.46 6.00 11.86
C ALA A 43 -22.74 5.37 12.45
N ARG A 44 -23.89 5.92 12.14
CA ARG A 44 -25.16 5.52 12.75
C ARG A 44 -25.44 4.01 12.74
N SER A 45 -25.04 3.33 11.67
CA SER A 45 -25.34 1.91 11.44
C SER A 45 -24.10 1.03 11.27
N ARG A 46 -22.91 1.60 11.28
CA ARG A 46 -21.67 0.88 10.99
C ARG A 46 -20.51 1.40 11.83
N SER A 47 -19.68 0.49 12.27
CA SER A 47 -18.40 0.79 12.87
C SER A 47 -17.28 0.05 12.12
N TYR A 48 -16.14 0.69 11.98
CA TYR A 48 -14.94 0.10 11.43
C TYR A 48 -13.76 0.40 12.35
N GLN A 49 -12.86 -0.56 12.45
CA GLN A 49 -11.62 -0.41 13.17
C GLN A 49 -10.46 -0.75 12.24
N LEU A 50 -9.49 0.12 12.19
CA LEU A 50 -8.23 -0.09 11.49
C LEU A 50 -7.13 -0.16 12.55
N ASP A 51 -6.54 -1.32 12.67
CA ASP A 51 -5.38 -1.56 13.54
C ASP A 51 -4.09 -1.47 12.75
N SER A 52 -2.98 -1.34 13.44
CA SER A 52 -1.65 -1.29 12.84
C SER A 52 -1.48 -0.17 11.81
N VAL A 53 -2.01 1.00 12.13
CA VAL A 53 -1.79 2.23 11.36
C VAL A 53 -0.47 2.85 11.81
N TYR A 54 0.37 3.19 10.85
CA TYR A 54 1.66 3.83 11.09
C TYR A 54 1.72 5.17 10.36
N ILE A 55 2.45 6.11 10.93
CA ILE A 55 2.74 7.41 10.33
C ILE A 55 4.24 7.47 10.06
N GLY A 56 4.62 7.74 8.84
CA GLY A 56 6.00 7.72 8.40
C GLY A 56 6.12 8.03 6.92
N GLU A 57 7.21 7.59 6.32
CA GLU A 57 7.46 7.73 4.89
C GLU A 57 6.64 6.72 4.06
N VAL A 58 6.07 7.17 2.95
CA VAL A 58 5.37 6.30 2.00
C VAL A 58 5.90 6.55 0.60
N TRP A 59 6.38 5.48 -0.04
CA TRP A 59 7.02 5.54 -1.34
C TRP A 59 6.33 4.66 -2.37
N LEU A 60 6.09 5.21 -3.56
CA LEU A 60 5.60 4.45 -4.70
C LEU A 60 6.78 3.89 -5.50
N CYS A 61 6.84 2.56 -5.56
CA CYS A 61 7.84 1.80 -6.31
C CYS A 61 7.19 1.28 -7.59
N SER A 62 7.32 2.05 -8.67
CA SER A 62 6.69 1.75 -9.96
C SER A 62 7.72 1.32 -10.97
N GLY A 63 7.36 0.40 -11.85
CA GLY A 63 8.26 -0.09 -12.89
C GLY A 63 7.73 -1.32 -13.63
N GLN A 64 8.63 -1.94 -14.37
CA GLN A 64 8.35 -3.19 -15.09
C GLN A 64 9.21 -4.35 -14.52
N SER A 65 9.74 -5.23 -15.37
CA SER A 65 10.40 -6.48 -14.97
C SER A 65 11.47 -6.33 -13.89
N ASN A 66 12.34 -5.31 -13.95
CA ASN A 66 13.35 -5.10 -12.92
C ASN A 66 12.74 -4.71 -11.57
N MET A 67 11.70 -3.88 -11.58
CA MET A 67 10.98 -3.54 -10.34
C MET A 67 10.09 -4.69 -9.86
N ALA A 68 9.61 -5.55 -10.76
CA ALA A 68 8.79 -6.72 -10.41
C ALA A 68 9.63 -7.91 -9.89
N MET A 69 10.94 -7.92 -10.14
CA MET A 69 11.84 -9.01 -9.72
C MET A 69 11.83 -9.14 -8.19
N MET A 70 11.47 -10.31 -7.71
CA MET A 70 11.34 -10.58 -6.28
C MET A 70 12.70 -10.84 -5.63
N LEU A 71 12.82 -10.53 -4.34
CA LEU A 71 14.06 -10.73 -3.58
C LEU A 71 14.57 -12.18 -3.67
N ARG A 72 13.68 -13.17 -3.61
CA ARG A 72 14.03 -14.60 -3.75
C ARG A 72 14.69 -14.98 -5.08
N GLU A 73 14.56 -14.13 -6.10
CA GLU A 73 15.07 -14.35 -7.46
C GLU A 73 16.45 -13.72 -7.66
N THR A 74 16.97 -13.05 -6.64
CA THR A 74 18.25 -12.33 -6.67
C THR A 74 19.34 -13.08 -5.91
N MET A 75 20.57 -12.58 -6.02
CA MET A 75 21.69 -13.08 -5.22
C MET A 75 21.56 -12.72 -3.74
N ASP A 76 20.84 -11.63 -3.43
CA ASP A 76 20.64 -11.10 -2.07
C ASP A 76 19.43 -11.73 -1.35
N ARG A 77 18.92 -12.84 -1.85
CA ARG A 77 17.73 -13.53 -1.31
C ARG A 77 17.82 -13.85 0.18
N ASP A 78 19.03 -14.06 0.69
CA ASP A 78 19.28 -14.40 2.10
C ASP A 78 19.01 -13.21 3.05
N LEU A 79 18.93 -11.98 2.53
CA LEU A 79 18.48 -10.82 3.30
C LEU A 79 17.06 -10.99 3.86
N ALA A 80 16.25 -11.84 3.22
CA ALA A 80 14.91 -12.12 3.69
C ALA A 80 14.88 -12.94 4.99
N ASP A 81 15.92 -13.71 5.30
CA ASP A 81 15.90 -14.65 6.42
C ASP A 81 15.81 -13.97 7.79
N SER A 82 16.36 -12.78 7.90
CA SER A 82 16.29 -11.92 9.09
C SER A 82 15.25 -10.79 8.99
N ALA A 83 14.46 -10.77 7.92
CA ALA A 83 13.51 -9.71 7.65
C ALA A 83 12.28 -9.79 8.56
N TYR A 84 12.33 -9.13 9.69
CA TYR A 84 11.20 -8.97 10.60
C TYR A 84 11.12 -7.53 11.07
N ASP A 85 10.28 -6.74 10.43
CA ASP A 85 10.02 -5.35 10.81
C ASP A 85 8.54 -4.99 10.58
N PRO A 86 7.73 -4.84 11.64
CA PRO A 86 6.33 -4.46 11.51
C PRO A 86 6.13 -3.02 11.02
N GLU A 87 7.16 -2.18 11.13
CA GLU A 87 7.15 -0.77 10.70
C GLU A 87 7.63 -0.58 9.26
N LEU A 88 8.28 -1.59 8.65
CA LEU A 88 8.51 -1.64 7.22
C LEU A 88 7.30 -2.32 6.56
N ARG A 89 6.44 -1.51 5.93
CA ARG A 89 5.14 -1.94 5.41
C ARG A 89 5.18 -2.12 3.91
N VAL A 90 4.66 -3.24 3.44
CA VAL A 90 4.57 -3.56 2.02
C VAL A 90 3.10 -3.58 1.59
N PHE A 91 2.76 -2.80 0.58
CA PHE A 91 1.50 -2.83 -0.13
C PHE A 91 1.77 -3.17 -1.60
N ASP A 92 1.56 -4.42 -1.97
CA ASP A 92 1.87 -4.93 -3.30
C ASP A 92 0.60 -4.93 -4.15
N MET A 93 0.54 -4.05 -5.14
CA MET A 93 -0.58 -3.91 -6.08
C MET A 93 -0.47 -5.00 -7.15
N LYS A 94 -0.89 -6.22 -6.80
CA LYS A 94 -0.87 -7.34 -7.75
C LYS A 94 -2.02 -7.25 -8.74
N PRO A 95 -1.76 -7.43 -10.05
CA PRO A 95 -2.83 -7.49 -11.02
C PRO A 95 -3.74 -8.69 -10.73
N ALA A 96 -5.05 -8.50 -10.90
CA ALA A 96 -6.05 -9.56 -10.74
C ALA A 96 -5.98 -10.61 -11.86
N HIS A 97 -5.35 -10.25 -12.99
CA HIS A 97 -5.22 -11.10 -14.18
C HIS A 97 -3.77 -11.20 -14.61
N THR A 98 -3.38 -12.38 -15.06
CA THR A 98 -2.07 -12.58 -15.69
C THR A 98 -2.06 -11.85 -17.04
N THR A 99 -1.10 -10.96 -17.22
CA THR A 99 -0.88 -10.26 -18.47
C THR A 99 0.22 -10.98 -19.25
N ASP A 100 -0.11 -11.59 -20.35
CA ASP A 100 0.89 -11.99 -21.33
C ASP A 100 0.68 -11.18 -22.64
N ALA A 101 1.75 -11.02 -23.41
CA ALA A 101 1.72 -10.23 -24.63
C ALA A 101 0.85 -10.85 -25.77
N VAL A 102 0.39 -12.07 -25.60
CA VAL A 102 -0.32 -12.84 -26.61
C VAL A 102 -1.82 -12.88 -26.36
N SER A 103 -2.23 -12.95 -25.10
CA SER A 103 -3.63 -13.17 -24.70
C SER A 103 -4.32 -11.92 -24.14
N TRP A 104 -3.71 -10.75 -24.25
CA TRP A 104 -4.26 -9.53 -23.70
C TRP A 104 -5.30 -8.90 -24.65
N PRO A 105 -6.61 -9.03 -24.38
CA PRO A 105 -7.60 -8.32 -25.18
C PRO A 105 -7.44 -6.81 -25.00
N ILE A 106 -7.50 -6.06 -26.08
CA ILE A 106 -7.42 -4.58 -26.07
C ILE A 106 -8.46 -3.97 -25.11
N SER A 107 -9.60 -4.64 -24.90
CA SER A 107 -10.64 -4.23 -23.93
C SER A 107 -10.16 -4.16 -22.48
N PHE A 108 -9.07 -4.85 -22.12
CA PHE A 108 -8.49 -4.73 -20.78
C PHE A 108 -7.68 -3.44 -20.57
N LEU A 109 -7.27 -2.76 -21.64
CA LEU A 109 -6.57 -1.48 -21.52
C LEU A 109 -7.41 -0.44 -20.76
N ASP A 110 -8.73 -0.46 -20.94
CA ASP A 110 -9.65 0.42 -20.22
C ASP A 110 -9.74 0.11 -18.72
N SER A 111 -9.47 -1.13 -18.33
CA SER A 111 -9.49 -1.55 -16.93
C SER A 111 -8.19 -1.27 -16.18
N LEU A 112 -7.07 -1.08 -16.90
CA LEU A 112 -5.77 -0.78 -16.29
C LEU A 112 -5.75 0.53 -15.50
N ASN A 113 -6.58 1.47 -15.88
CA ASN A 113 -6.73 2.76 -15.20
C ASN A 113 -7.75 2.70 -14.05
N ARG A 114 -8.26 1.53 -13.73
CA ARG A 114 -9.22 1.33 -12.65
C ARG A 114 -8.59 0.51 -11.54
N LEU A 115 -8.90 0.84 -10.30
CA LEU A 115 -8.48 0.05 -9.14
C LEU A 115 -8.94 -1.42 -9.22
N GLU A 116 -9.99 -1.70 -10.00
CA GLU A 116 -10.52 -3.03 -10.27
C GLU A 116 -9.55 -3.96 -10.99
N TYR A 117 -8.55 -3.42 -11.68
CA TYR A 117 -7.48 -4.20 -12.30
C TYR A 117 -6.62 -4.93 -11.28
N TYR A 118 -6.53 -4.41 -10.07
CA TYR A 118 -5.72 -4.98 -9.01
C TYR A 118 -6.56 -5.89 -8.12
N GLY A 119 -5.98 -7.04 -7.77
CA GLY A 119 -6.58 -7.94 -6.78
C GLY A 119 -6.60 -7.31 -5.38
N PRO A 120 -7.44 -7.84 -4.49
CA PRO A 120 -7.45 -7.40 -3.10
C PRO A 120 -6.07 -7.52 -2.47
N THR A 121 -5.60 -6.44 -1.88
CA THR A 121 -4.32 -6.41 -1.19
C THR A 121 -4.43 -5.62 0.12
N GLN A 122 -3.49 -5.86 1.02
CA GLN A 122 -3.42 -5.19 2.31
C GLN A 122 -1.98 -4.78 2.59
N SER A 123 -1.81 -3.66 3.28
CA SER A 123 -0.52 -3.28 3.84
C SER A 123 -0.12 -4.25 4.96
N ARG A 124 1.04 -4.87 4.85
CA ARG A 124 1.56 -5.86 5.81
C ARG A 124 2.95 -5.47 6.27
N GLY A 125 3.24 -5.70 7.56
CA GLY A 125 4.60 -5.61 8.07
C GLY A 125 5.50 -6.67 7.44
N THR A 126 6.77 -6.40 7.38
CA THR A 126 7.73 -7.31 6.77
C THR A 126 7.98 -8.54 7.65
N THR A 127 7.93 -9.69 7.03
CA THR A 127 8.37 -11.00 7.53
C THR A 127 9.28 -11.63 6.49
N PRO A 128 10.03 -12.71 6.82
CA PRO A 128 10.84 -13.42 5.83
C PRO A 128 10.05 -13.83 4.58
N GLU A 129 8.81 -14.29 4.74
CA GLU A 129 7.96 -14.71 3.63
C GLU A 129 7.57 -13.51 2.75
N ILE A 130 7.15 -12.39 3.37
CA ILE A 130 6.79 -11.17 2.66
C ILE A 130 8.00 -10.59 1.94
N ALA A 131 9.15 -10.51 2.61
CA ALA A 131 10.39 -10.02 2.00
C ALA A 131 10.79 -10.83 0.77
N ARG A 132 10.76 -12.17 0.85
CA ARG A 132 11.07 -13.04 -0.30
C ARG A 132 10.19 -12.79 -1.50
N SER A 133 8.93 -12.45 -1.30
CA SER A 133 7.94 -12.20 -2.36
C SER A 133 7.81 -10.74 -2.77
N THR A 134 8.58 -9.85 -2.15
CA THR A 134 8.59 -8.42 -2.42
C THR A 134 9.63 -8.09 -3.50
N SER A 135 9.39 -7.02 -4.26
CA SER A 135 10.38 -6.43 -5.18
C SER A 135 11.73 -6.26 -4.49
N ALA A 136 12.79 -6.81 -5.05
CA ALA A 136 14.13 -6.72 -4.47
C ALA A 136 14.60 -5.27 -4.32
N ILE A 137 14.42 -4.47 -5.37
CA ILE A 137 14.83 -3.06 -5.38
C ILE A 137 14.02 -2.26 -4.36
N ALA A 138 12.70 -2.44 -4.36
CA ALA A 138 11.82 -1.73 -3.43
C ALA A 138 12.10 -2.11 -1.96
N TYR A 139 12.34 -3.39 -1.70
CA TYR A 139 12.65 -3.87 -0.36
C TYR A 139 13.99 -3.32 0.16
N GLN A 140 15.06 -3.42 -0.63
CA GLN A 140 16.37 -2.91 -0.22
C GLN A 140 16.34 -1.40 -0.01
N PHE A 141 15.71 -0.65 -0.91
CA PHE A 141 15.50 0.79 -0.76
C PHE A 141 14.75 1.12 0.54
N ALA A 142 13.64 0.44 0.81
CA ALA A 142 12.83 0.70 2.00
C ALA A 142 13.59 0.36 3.29
N ARG A 143 14.38 -0.70 3.28
CA ARG A 143 15.21 -1.11 4.41
C ARG A 143 16.28 -0.06 4.72
N GLU A 144 17.05 0.37 3.71
CA GLU A 144 18.06 1.42 3.86
C GLU A 144 17.43 2.75 4.37
N LEU A 145 16.27 3.09 3.85
CA LEU A 145 15.55 4.28 4.29
C LEU A 145 15.09 4.15 5.75
N ARG A 146 14.56 2.99 6.12
CA ARG A 146 14.12 2.68 7.49
C ARG A 146 15.29 2.73 8.48
N ASP A 147 16.42 2.15 8.10
CA ASP A 147 17.65 2.14 8.91
C ASP A 147 18.24 3.55 9.06
N SER A 148 18.08 4.42 8.07
CA SER A 148 18.60 5.78 8.09
C SER A 148 17.72 6.76 8.85
N LEU A 149 16.41 6.67 8.68
CA LEU A 149 15.47 7.65 9.22
C LEU A 149 14.89 7.25 10.58
N HIS A 150 14.91 5.96 10.93
CA HIS A 150 14.31 5.40 12.15
C HIS A 150 12.83 5.72 12.32
N VAL A 151 12.10 5.88 11.20
CA VAL A 151 10.65 6.09 11.17
C VAL A 151 9.96 4.96 10.40
N PRO A 152 8.67 4.68 10.62
CA PRO A 152 7.95 3.72 9.80
C PRO A 152 8.07 4.05 8.30
N VAL A 153 8.28 3.03 7.47
CA VAL A 153 8.40 3.15 6.02
C VAL A 153 7.38 2.23 5.35
N GLY A 154 6.55 2.80 4.49
CA GLY A 154 5.63 2.07 3.64
C GLY A 154 6.07 2.11 2.19
N ILE A 155 6.05 0.98 1.49
CA ILE A 155 6.24 0.90 0.04
C ILE A 155 4.99 0.39 -0.63
N ILE A 156 4.56 1.13 -1.66
CA ILE A 156 3.49 0.73 -2.57
C ILE A 156 4.16 0.24 -3.85
N ILE A 157 4.02 -1.04 -4.15
CA ILE A 157 4.63 -1.64 -5.34
C ILE A 157 3.58 -1.70 -6.44
N ASN A 158 3.85 -1.00 -7.54
CA ASN A 158 3.07 -1.05 -8.77
C ASN A 158 4.01 -1.39 -9.94
N ALA A 159 4.29 -2.68 -10.09
CA ALA A 159 5.21 -3.18 -11.08
C ALA A 159 4.60 -4.34 -11.86
N VAL A 160 4.55 -4.19 -13.19
CA VAL A 160 4.02 -5.22 -14.10
C VAL A 160 5.09 -5.55 -15.12
N GLY A 161 5.56 -6.81 -15.13
CA GLY A 161 6.55 -7.29 -16.10
C GLY A 161 6.05 -7.12 -17.54
N GLY A 162 6.91 -6.55 -18.41
CA GLY A 162 6.56 -6.32 -19.81
C GLY A 162 5.65 -5.11 -20.09
N ALA A 163 5.19 -4.39 -19.08
CA ALA A 163 4.31 -3.25 -19.25
C ALA A 163 5.04 -2.05 -19.88
N PRO A 164 4.46 -1.35 -20.87
CA PRO A 164 4.99 -0.07 -21.34
C PRO A 164 4.97 1.00 -20.24
N LYS A 165 5.95 1.91 -20.27
CA LYS A 165 6.10 2.97 -19.25
C LYS A 165 4.84 3.82 -19.00
N PHE A 166 4.04 4.07 -20.04
CA PHE A 166 2.84 4.93 -19.93
C PHE A 166 1.71 4.29 -19.11
N ILE A 167 1.65 2.96 -19.04
CA ILE A 167 0.63 2.25 -18.25
C ILE A 167 0.89 2.40 -16.74
N ILE A 168 2.15 2.52 -16.36
CA ILE A 168 2.57 2.60 -14.96
C ILE A 168 2.28 3.99 -14.36
N ASN A 169 2.31 5.04 -15.18
CA ASN A 169 2.14 6.42 -14.75
C ASN A 169 0.67 6.88 -14.67
N THR A 170 -0.27 6.11 -15.18
CA THR A 170 -1.70 6.48 -15.19
C THR A 170 -2.53 5.87 -14.07
N ALA A 171 -1.92 5.04 -13.23
CA ALA A 171 -2.59 4.33 -12.12
C ALA A 171 -2.53 5.05 -10.76
N ILE A 172 -2.23 6.37 -10.74
CA ILE A 172 -2.17 7.19 -9.53
C ILE A 172 -3.29 8.23 -9.54
#